data_9c534944fe50b7d24f5a56abe4ea26b8
#
_entry.id   9c534944fe50b7d24f5a56abe4ea26b8
#
_cell.length_a   1.000
_cell.length_b   1.000
_cell.length_c   1.000
_cell.angle_alpha   90.00
_cell.angle_beta   90.00
_cell.angle_gamma   90.00
#
_symmetry.space_group_name_H-M   'P 1'
#
loop_
_entity.id
_entity.type
_entity.pdbx_description
1 polymer ?
#
loop_
_entity_poly.entity_id
_entity_poly.type
_entity_poly.pdbx_seq_one_letter_code
_entity_poly.pdbx_strand_id
1 'polypeptide(L)'
;MNEYRNFQTVRVNEFTQLDIIPIESIDEVRFVKLAEPTEMLEHYYNRAEKKPNIMVNGGLFNMKSGHNVMSFVSMYEEQNYKNNFEGMGTVWNGAQTLIYGKDTSHEWRDFMTAYPMLVINGKANKDYGNAKSLNYKTARTAVGVREDGSVLILTADAPGMTFEQMIAIFLQYRAFYAMNLDGGGSVRKLHDGKVVNNPSENRKVDNAFCVYLKKDPLGMYEDKDEIADWARNAVELVTKYGVMQGDNHGKFNPTKQVTRQELAVALSNMITKIQTSAFM
;
A
#
# COMPACT_ATOMS: atom_id res chain seq x y z
N MET A 1 18.96 -6.05 3.75
CA MET A 1 18.57 -4.74 4.32
C MET A 1 17.28 -4.28 3.65
N ASN A 2 16.34 -3.80 4.40
CA ASN A 2 15.08 -3.29 3.83
C ASN A 2 15.32 -1.83 3.38
N GLU A 3 15.36 -1.60 2.07
CA GLU A 3 15.56 -0.26 1.48
C GLU A 3 14.35 0.68 1.65
N TYR A 4 13.22 0.15 2.08
CA TYR A 4 11.95 0.87 2.16
C TYR A 4 11.49 1.03 3.60
N ARG A 5 10.63 2.02 3.85
CA ARG A 5 9.97 2.22 5.15
C ARG A 5 9.12 1.01 5.51
N ASN A 6 9.04 0.73 6.79
CA ASN A 6 8.37 -0.46 7.29
C ASN A 6 6.85 -0.34 7.23
N PHE A 7 6.20 -1.48 7.09
CA PHE A 7 4.80 -1.71 7.36
C PHE A 7 4.67 -2.97 8.24
N GLN A 8 3.50 -3.14 8.86
CA GLN A 8 3.25 -4.28 9.73
C GLN A 8 2.34 -5.29 9.04
N THR A 9 2.71 -6.57 9.01
CA THR A 9 1.81 -7.66 8.66
C THR A 9 1.34 -8.34 9.95
N VAL A 10 0.05 -8.25 10.24
CA VAL A 10 -0.60 -8.93 11.36
C VAL A 10 -1.21 -10.23 10.87
N ARG A 11 -0.87 -11.34 11.51
CA ARG A 11 -1.55 -12.61 11.30
C ARG A 11 -2.80 -12.66 12.15
N VAL A 12 -3.97 -12.40 11.53
CA VAL A 12 -5.26 -12.36 12.23
C VAL A 12 -5.71 -13.76 12.66
N ASN A 13 -5.44 -14.75 11.80
CA ASN A 13 -5.63 -16.18 12.09
C ASN A 13 -4.76 -17.02 11.14
N GLU A 14 -4.94 -18.34 11.14
CA GLU A 14 -4.13 -19.29 10.37
C GLU A 14 -4.05 -18.99 8.86
N PHE A 15 -5.13 -18.46 8.26
CA PHE A 15 -5.26 -18.20 6.82
C PHE A 15 -5.51 -16.73 6.48
N THR A 16 -5.48 -15.80 7.46
CA THR A 16 -5.77 -14.40 7.24
C THR A 16 -4.64 -13.50 7.71
N GLN A 17 -4.21 -12.62 6.83
CA GLN A 17 -3.22 -11.60 7.10
C GLN A 17 -3.81 -10.21 6.84
N LEU A 18 -3.38 -9.23 7.64
CA LEU A 18 -3.67 -7.82 7.46
C LEU A 18 -2.37 -7.03 7.41
N ASP A 19 -2.08 -6.39 6.28
CA ASP A 19 -1.00 -5.43 6.19
C ASP A 19 -1.51 -4.06 6.64
N ILE A 20 -0.76 -3.40 7.52
CA ILE A 20 -1.02 -2.06 8.04
C ILE A 20 0.13 -1.19 7.58
N ILE A 21 -0.17 -0.25 6.69
CA ILE A 21 0.83 0.57 6.02
C ILE A 21 0.61 2.02 6.46
N PRO A 22 1.47 2.57 7.35
CA PRO A 22 1.36 3.94 7.80
C PRO A 22 1.48 4.93 6.64
N ILE A 23 0.73 6.03 6.69
CA ILE A 23 0.72 7.05 5.62
C ILE A 23 2.12 7.62 5.36
N GLU A 24 2.94 7.77 6.39
CA GLU A 24 4.32 8.24 6.29
C GLU A 24 5.24 7.29 5.53
N SER A 25 4.88 6.01 5.47
CA SER A 25 5.61 4.99 4.70
C SER A 25 5.20 4.93 3.24
N ILE A 26 4.07 5.53 2.86
CA ILE A 26 3.51 5.44 1.52
C ILE A 26 4.11 6.54 0.64
N ASP A 27 4.71 6.15 -0.49
CA ASP A 27 5.09 7.03 -1.59
C ASP A 27 3.91 7.22 -2.53
N GLU A 28 3.27 6.11 -2.92
CA GLU A 28 2.17 6.10 -3.87
C GLU A 28 1.26 4.88 -3.66
N VAL A 29 -0.03 5.03 -3.92
CA VAL A 29 -0.99 3.93 -4.08
C VAL A 29 -1.66 4.03 -5.44
N ARG A 30 -1.88 2.90 -6.10
CA ARG A 30 -2.44 2.81 -7.44
C ARG A 30 -3.43 1.67 -7.57
N PHE A 31 -4.50 1.93 -8.34
CA PHE A 31 -5.20 0.86 -9.04
C PHE A 31 -4.66 0.78 -10.46
N VAL A 32 -4.20 -0.37 -10.89
CA VAL A 32 -3.57 -0.56 -12.20
C VAL A 32 -4.33 -1.58 -13.03
N LYS A 33 -4.46 -1.30 -14.33
CA LYS A 33 -4.90 -2.28 -15.32
C LYS A 33 -3.71 -3.18 -15.68
N LEU A 34 -3.95 -4.45 -15.78
CA LEU A 34 -2.96 -5.43 -16.23
C LEU A 34 -3.08 -5.64 -17.75
N ALA A 35 -2.22 -6.48 -18.32
CA ALA A 35 -2.24 -6.72 -19.76
C ALA A 35 -3.53 -7.42 -20.22
N GLU A 36 -3.95 -7.12 -21.44
CA GLU A 36 -5.15 -7.69 -22.06
C GLU A 36 -4.96 -9.17 -22.46
N PRO A 37 -5.98 -10.02 -22.31
CA PRO A 37 -7.23 -9.77 -21.58
C PRO A 37 -7.03 -9.84 -20.06
N THR A 38 -6.02 -10.54 -19.57
CA THR A 38 -5.69 -10.70 -18.14
C THR A 38 -4.22 -11.10 -17.98
N GLU A 39 -3.63 -10.84 -16.81
CA GLU A 39 -2.22 -11.11 -16.53
C GLU A 39 -2.02 -11.65 -15.10
N MET A 40 -0.92 -12.37 -14.86
CA MET A 40 -0.46 -12.71 -13.52
C MET A 40 0.16 -11.48 -12.86
N LEU A 41 -0.03 -11.30 -11.55
CA LEU A 41 0.56 -10.18 -10.81
C LEU A 41 2.09 -10.16 -10.92
N GLU A 42 2.73 -11.33 -10.87
CA GLU A 42 4.19 -11.47 -10.98
C GLU A 42 4.72 -11.02 -12.36
N HIS A 43 3.95 -11.25 -13.43
CA HIS A 43 4.33 -10.78 -14.76
C HIS A 43 4.28 -9.26 -14.86
N TYR A 44 3.19 -8.65 -14.36
CA TYR A 44 3.10 -7.19 -14.26
C TYR A 44 4.27 -6.63 -13.45
N TYR A 45 4.51 -7.18 -12.27
CA TYR A 45 5.63 -6.76 -11.40
C TYR A 45 6.96 -6.77 -12.16
N ASN A 46 7.24 -7.85 -12.91
CA ASN A 46 8.52 -7.99 -13.62
C ASN A 46 8.70 -6.97 -14.74
N ARG A 47 7.61 -6.60 -15.45
CA ARG A 47 7.65 -5.62 -16.58
C ARG A 47 7.46 -4.18 -16.15
N ALA A 48 6.91 -3.92 -14.96
CA ALA A 48 6.67 -2.58 -14.48
C ALA A 48 7.99 -1.79 -14.34
N GLU A 49 8.00 -0.56 -14.84
CA GLU A 49 9.14 0.35 -14.71
C GLU A 49 9.38 0.71 -13.24
N LYS A 50 8.34 1.17 -12.54
CA LYS A 50 8.33 1.35 -11.11
C LYS A 50 7.66 0.12 -10.46
N LYS A 51 8.40 -0.59 -9.64
CA LYS A 51 7.94 -1.83 -9.01
C LYS A 51 7.18 -1.53 -7.70
N PRO A 52 5.92 -2.04 -7.56
CA PRO A 52 5.20 -1.90 -6.29
C PRO A 52 5.85 -2.77 -5.20
N ASN A 53 5.91 -2.27 -3.97
CA ASN A 53 6.39 -3.07 -2.83
C ASN A 53 5.31 -4.07 -2.35
N ILE A 54 4.03 -3.68 -2.42
CA ILE A 54 2.91 -4.56 -2.10
C ILE A 54 1.94 -4.52 -3.28
N MET A 55 1.47 -5.69 -3.68
CA MET A 55 0.51 -5.83 -4.76
C MET A 55 -0.51 -6.92 -4.43
N VAL A 56 -1.80 -6.63 -4.66
CA VAL A 56 -2.87 -7.59 -4.55
C VAL A 56 -3.78 -7.53 -5.76
N ASN A 57 -4.51 -8.62 -6.04
CA ASN A 57 -5.55 -8.61 -7.06
C ASN A 57 -6.56 -7.49 -6.80
N GLY A 58 -7.11 -6.93 -7.86
CA GLY A 58 -8.09 -5.86 -7.80
C GLY A 58 -9.54 -6.31 -7.80
N GLY A 59 -10.40 -5.54 -8.45
CA GLY A 59 -11.85 -5.74 -8.48
C GLY A 59 -12.30 -6.87 -9.38
N LEU A 60 -13.61 -7.14 -9.34
CA LEU A 60 -14.28 -8.15 -10.15
C LEU A 60 -14.12 -7.88 -11.65
N PHE A 61 -13.87 -8.91 -12.41
CA PHE A 61 -13.71 -8.82 -13.86
C PHE A 61 -14.42 -9.96 -14.60
N ASN A 62 -14.72 -9.75 -15.87
CA ASN A 62 -15.26 -10.78 -16.72
C ASN A 62 -14.11 -11.66 -17.24
N MET A 63 -14.09 -12.93 -16.86
CA MET A 63 -13.02 -13.85 -17.22
C MET A 63 -12.86 -14.08 -18.74
N LYS A 64 -13.89 -13.80 -19.54
CA LYS A 64 -13.85 -13.96 -21.01
C LYS A 64 -13.32 -12.71 -21.71
N SER A 65 -13.79 -11.53 -21.29
CA SER A 65 -13.36 -10.25 -21.91
C SER A 65 -12.12 -9.63 -21.24
N GLY A 66 -11.79 -10.04 -20.01
CA GLY A 66 -10.72 -9.45 -19.23
C GLY A 66 -11.01 -8.01 -18.76
N HIS A 67 -12.26 -7.56 -18.76
CA HIS A 67 -12.63 -6.21 -18.31
C HIS A 67 -13.25 -6.23 -16.93
N ASN A 68 -12.96 -5.22 -16.14
CA ASN A 68 -13.66 -4.97 -14.88
C ASN A 68 -15.16 -4.90 -15.15
N VAL A 69 -15.96 -5.60 -14.35
CA VAL A 69 -17.42 -5.70 -14.59
C VAL A 69 -18.20 -4.49 -14.11
N MET A 70 -17.55 -3.56 -13.41
CA MET A 70 -18.21 -2.37 -12.88
C MET A 70 -17.53 -1.11 -13.42
N SER A 71 -16.76 -0.40 -12.62
CA SER A 71 -16.13 0.82 -13.02
C SER A 71 -14.63 0.79 -12.73
N PHE A 72 -13.85 1.13 -13.73
CA PHE A 72 -12.42 1.32 -13.61
C PHE A 72 -12.05 2.63 -14.33
N VAL A 73 -11.37 3.52 -13.62
CA VAL A 73 -10.88 4.78 -14.15
C VAL A 73 -9.40 4.88 -13.80
N SER A 74 -8.54 5.00 -14.78
CA SER A 74 -7.13 5.33 -14.57
C SER A 74 -6.72 6.46 -15.49
N MET A 75 -6.10 7.50 -14.95
CA MET A 75 -5.55 8.60 -15.74
C MET A 75 -4.27 8.20 -16.48
N TYR A 76 -3.57 7.16 -16.01
CA TYR A 76 -2.31 6.72 -16.61
C TYR A 76 -2.50 5.77 -17.79
N GLU A 77 -3.66 5.09 -17.87
CA GLU A 77 -3.89 4.02 -18.83
C GLU A 77 -5.08 4.30 -19.74
N GLU A 78 -5.59 5.54 -19.76
CA GLU A 78 -6.69 6.03 -20.63
C GLU A 78 -7.98 5.20 -20.60
N GLN A 79 -8.15 4.31 -19.62
CA GLN A 79 -9.35 3.47 -19.52
C GLN A 79 -10.39 4.11 -18.62
N ASN A 80 -11.43 4.66 -19.23
CA ASN A 80 -12.51 5.36 -18.55
C ASN A 80 -13.83 4.60 -18.67
N TYR A 81 -14.12 3.74 -17.71
CA TYR A 81 -15.44 3.11 -17.55
C TYR A 81 -16.20 3.82 -16.43
N LYS A 82 -16.79 4.99 -16.71
CA LYS A 82 -17.55 5.77 -15.74
C LYS A 82 -19.04 5.41 -15.80
N ASN A 83 -19.54 4.76 -14.77
CA ASN A 83 -20.92 4.29 -14.68
C ASN A 83 -21.67 4.79 -13.43
N ASN A 84 -21.13 5.80 -12.71
CA ASN A 84 -21.68 6.34 -11.46
C ASN A 84 -21.76 5.30 -10.32
N PHE A 85 -20.84 4.35 -10.28
CA PHE A 85 -20.72 3.40 -9.20
C PHE A 85 -19.93 3.96 -8.01
N GLU A 86 -20.24 3.45 -6.84
CA GLU A 86 -19.47 3.72 -5.62
C GLU A 86 -18.25 2.82 -5.52
N GLY A 87 -17.15 3.35 -4.99
CA GLY A 87 -15.91 2.62 -4.84
C GLY A 87 -14.86 3.41 -4.09
N MET A 88 -13.61 3.07 -4.30
CA MET A 88 -12.47 3.81 -3.74
C MET A 88 -11.53 4.22 -4.86
N GLY A 89 -10.95 5.38 -4.72
CA GLY A 89 -10.00 5.90 -5.68
C GLY A 89 -8.92 6.74 -5.01
N THR A 90 -7.87 7.02 -5.78
CA THR A 90 -6.75 7.84 -5.35
C THR A 90 -6.93 9.25 -5.86
N VAL A 91 -6.72 10.22 -5.00
CA VAL A 91 -6.74 11.66 -5.33
C VAL A 91 -5.43 12.29 -4.89
N TRP A 92 -5.05 13.37 -5.57
CA TRP A 92 -3.90 14.17 -5.21
C TRP A 92 -4.34 15.48 -4.53
N ASN A 93 -4.02 15.61 -3.26
CA ASN A 93 -4.26 16.82 -2.46
C ASN A 93 -3.02 17.23 -1.65
N GLY A 94 -1.84 17.22 -2.28
CA GLY A 94 -0.55 17.44 -1.64
C GLY A 94 0.13 16.15 -1.14
N ALA A 95 -0.65 15.10 -0.92
CA ALA A 95 -0.23 13.72 -0.77
C ALA A 95 -1.27 12.83 -1.44
N GLN A 96 -0.86 11.66 -1.92
CA GLN A 96 -1.83 10.74 -2.51
C GLN A 96 -2.61 10.03 -1.40
N THR A 97 -3.94 10.13 -1.46
CA THR A 97 -4.84 9.50 -0.50
C THR A 97 -5.86 8.60 -1.19
N LEU A 98 -6.26 7.56 -0.50
CA LEU A 98 -7.31 6.63 -0.92
C LEU A 98 -8.62 7.07 -0.25
N ILE A 99 -9.62 7.41 -1.04
CA ILE A 99 -10.92 7.86 -0.52
C ILE A 99 -12.09 7.13 -1.17
N TYR A 100 -13.23 7.12 -0.48
CA TYR A 100 -14.49 6.63 -0.98
C TYR A 100 -15.20 7.72 -1.80
N GLY A 101 -15.92 7.31 -2.84
CA GLY A 101 -16.75 8.19 -3.63
C GLY A 101 -17.41 7.48 -4.80
N LYS A 102 -17.90 8.28 -5.74
CA LYS A 102 -18.43 7.77 -7.02
C LYS A 102 -17.43 8.04 -8.13
N ASP A 103 -17.39 7.17 -9.13
CA ASP A 103 -16.47 7.28 -10.26
C ASP A 103 -16.63 8.58 -11.09
N THR A 104 -17.77 9.26 -10.94
CA THR A 104 -18.09 10.53 -11.64
C THR A 104 -17.90 11.78 -10.77
N SER A 105 -17.59 11.65 -9.48
CA SER A 105 -17.69 12.76 -8.50
C SER A 105 -16.36 13.50 -8.25
N HIS A 106 -15.21 12.93 -8.63
CA HIS A 106 -13.88 13.49 -8.37
C HIS A 106 -13.00 13.43 -9.61
N GLU A 107 -11.96 14.25 -9.65
CA GLU A 107 -10.84 14.04 -10.56
C GLU A 107 -9.95 12.91 -9.99
N TRP A 108 -10.33 11.70 -10.27
CA TRP A 108 -9.60 10.53 -9.84
C TRP A 108 -8.28 10.39 -10.60
N ARG A 109 -7.24 10.11 -9.88
CA ARG A 109 -6.00 9.63 -10.48
C ARG A 109 -6.16 8.18 -10.91
N ASP A 110 -6.67 7.35 -10.01
CA ASP A 110 -7.14 5.99 -10.26
C ASP A 110 -8.42 5.78 -9.45
N PHE A 111 -9.35 5.01 -9.97
CA PHE A 111 -10.57 4.65 -9.28
C PHE A 111 -10.95 3.21 -9.62
N MET A 112 -11.43 2.49 -8.65
CA MET A 112 -11.95 1.14 -8.84
C MET A 112 -13.25 0.97 -8.07
N THR A 113 -14.24 0.47 -8.74
CA THR A 113 -15.40 -0.14 -8.11
C THR A 113 -15.09 -1.61 -7.91
N ALA A 114 -15.06 -2.01 -6.67
CA ALA A 114 -15.13 -3.39 -6.28
C ALA A 114 -16.24 -3.50 -5.23
N TYR A 115 -16.84 -4.64 -5.08
CA TYR A 115 -18.17 -4.69 -4.50
C TYR A 115 -18.28 -5.81 -3.46
N PRO A 116 -18.87 -5.54 -2.30
CA PRO A 116 -19.43 -4.27 -1.83
C PRO A 116 -18.39 -3.40 -1.10
N MET A 117 -18.78 -2.16 -0.81
CA MET A 117 -18.16 -1.40 0.28
C MET A 117 -18.47 -2.11 1.60
N LEU A 118 -17.46 -2.30 2.44
CA LEU A 118 -17.55 -3.01 3.73
C LEU A 118 -17.70 -2.05 4.91
N VAL A 119 -16.93 -0.96 4.87
CA VAL A 119 -16.94 0.10 5.89
C VAL A 119 -17.06 1.45 5.21
N ILE A 120 -17.95 2.30 5.74
CA ILE A 120 -18.14 3.67 5.26
C ILE A 120 -18.21 4.60 6.49
N ASN A 121 -17.37 5.64 6.52
CA ASN A 121 -17.26 6.61 7.62
C ASN A 121 -17.06 5.91 8.99
N GLY A 122 -16.20 4.91 9.04
CA GLY A 122 -15.91 4.15 10.26
C GLY A 122 -17.05 3.28 10.76
N LYS A 123 -18.07 3.03 9.94
CA LYS A 123 -19.25 2.21 10.29
C LYS A 123 -19.41 1.03 9.34
N ALA A 124 -19.88 -0.10 9.89
CA ALA A 124 -20.22 -1.26 9.09
C ALA A 124 -21.27 -0.91 8.03
N ASN A 125 -20.97 -1.18 6.77
CA ASN A 125 -21.99 -1.22 5.74
C ASN A 125 -22.75 -2.55 5.85
N LYS A 126 -24.06 -2.49 5.98
CA LYS A 126 -24.96 -3.66 6.04
C LYS A 126 -25.75 -3.86 4.76
N ASP A 127 -25.70 -2.89 3.87
CA ASP A 127 -26.35 -2.97 2.56
C ASP A 127 -25.33 -3.43 1.51
N TYR A 128 -25.43 -4.67 1.14
CA TYR A 128 -24.57 -5.26 0.11
C TYR A 128 -25.23 -5.22 -1.28
N GLY A 129 -26.44 -4.67 -1.40
CA GLY A 129 -27.16 -4.61 -2.67
C GLY A 129 -27.15 -5.95 -3.41
N ASN A 130 -26.77 -5.92 -4.68
CA ASN A 130 -26.65 -7.14 -5.51
C ASN A 130 -25.52 -8.09 -5.11
N ALA A 131 -24.54 -7.65 -4.27
CA ALA A 131 -23.48 -8.51 -3.77
C ALA A 131 -23.90 -9.42 -2.61
N LYS A 132 -25.15 -9.35 -2.17
CA LYS A 132 -25.63 -10.22 -1.07
C LYS A 132 -25.41 -11.70 -1.37
N SER A 133 -25.55 -12.12 -2.61
CA SER A 133 -25.27 -13.49 -3.06
C SER A 133 -23.79 -13.89 -3.00
N LEU A 134 -22.87 -12.92 -2.91
CA LEU A 134 -21.43 -13.15 -2.80
C LEU A 134 -20.97 -13.26 -1.34
N ASN A 135 -21.87 -13.04 -0.37
CA ASN A 135 -21.56 -13.10 1.05
C ASN A 135 -21.57 -14.54 1.58
N TYR A 136 -20.65 -15.31 1.10
CA TYR A 136 -20.38 -16.68 1.60
C TYR A 136 -18.88 -16.80 1.95
N LYS A 137 -18.56 -17.82 2.70
CA LYS A 137 -17.17 -18.08 3.14
C LYS A 137 -16.33 -18.53 1.95
N THR A 138 -15.35 -17.71 1.56
CA THR A 138 -14.41 -17.97 0.46
C THR A 138 -13.14 -17.16 0.67
N ALA A 139 -12.07 -17.46 -0.07
CA ALA A 139 -10.87 -16.64 -0.08
C ALA A 139 -11.20 -15.18 -0.47
N ARG A 140 -10.58 -14.22 0.20
CA ARG A 140 -10.91 -12.79 0.09
C ARG A 140 -9.68 -11.90 -0.03
N THR A 141 -9.83 -10.85 -0.80
CA THR A 141 -8.96 -9.68 -0.79
C THR A 141 -9.82 -8.45 -0.52
N ALA A 142 -9.36 -7.54 0.32
CA ALA A 142 -10.02 -6.25 0.54
C ALA A 142 -8.98 -5.20 0.89
N VAL A 143 -9.30 -3.95 0.57
CA VAL A 143 -8.49 -2.78 0.93
C VAL A 143 -9.31 -1.83 1.77
N GLY A 144 -8.64 -1.17 2.70
CA GLY A 144 -9.23 -0.13 3.52
C GLY A 144 -8.26 1.01 3.75
N VAL A 145 -8.79 2.09 4.28
CA VAL A 145 -8.01 3.26 4.68
C VAL A 145 -8.52 3.77 6.03
N ARG A 146 -7.60 4.17 6.89
CA ARG A 146 -7.89 4.85 8.14
C ARG A 146 -8.11 6.34 7.90
N GLU A 147 -8.63 7.04 8.90
CA GLU A 147 -8.83 8.49 8.86
C GLU A 147 -7.50 9.26 8.72
N ASP A 148 -6.41 8.72 9.25
CA ASP A 148 -5.04 9.26 9.10
C ASP A 148 -4.41 9.00 7.73
N GLY A 149 -5.09 8.29 6.82
CA GLY A 149 -4.60 7.91 5.49
C GLY A 149 -3.80 6.61 5.45
N SER A 150 -3.57 5.96 6.59
CA SER A 150 -2.90 4.65 6.62
C SER A 150 -3.72 3.60 5.86
N VAL A 151 -3.06 2.79 5.04
CA VAL A 151 -3.72 1.78 4.19
C VAL A 151 -3.73 0.42 4.90
N LEU A 152 -4.85 -0.28 4.75
CA LEU A 152 -5.07 -1.62 5.27
C LEU A 152 -5.30 -2.57 4.08
N ILE A 153 -4.58 -3.68 4.01
CA ILE A 153 -4.77 -4.72 3.00
C ILE A 153 -5.06 -6.04 3.70
N LEU A 154 -6.28 -6.53 3.57
CA LEU A 154 -6.69 -7.82 4.10
C LEU A 154 -6.62 -8.86 3.00
N THR A 155 -5.96 -9.99 3.29
CA THR A 155 -5.91 -11.17 2.44
C THR A 155 -6.26 -12.39 3.27
N ALA A 156 -7.28 -13.14 2.87
CA ALA A 156 -7.68 -14.38 3.48
C ALA A 156 -7.65 -15.50 2.44
N ASP A 157 -6.76 -16.48 2.66
CA ASP A 157 -6.69 -17.69 1.87
C ASP A 157 -7.87 -18.62 2.19
N ALA A 158 -8.08 -19.67 1.42
CA ALA A 158 -9.09 -20.69 1.72
C ALA A 158 -8.88 -21.28 3.13
N PRO A 159 -9.95 -21.51 3.90
CA PRO A 159 -11.37 -21.47 3.56
C PRO A 159 -11.98 -20.05 3.50
N GLY A 160 -11.22 -19.01 3.78
CA GLY A 160 -11.63 -17.62 3.65
C GLY A 160 -12.61 -17.14 4.72
N MET A 161 -13.40 -16.10 4.39
CA MET A 161 -14.33 -15.46 5.32
C MET A 161 -15.54 -14.84 4.62
N THR A 162 -16.54 -14.45 5.42
CA THR A 162 -17.70 -13.67 4.97
C THR A 162 -17.42 -12.16 5.03
N PHE A 163 -18.32 -11.36 4.50
CA PHE A 163 -18.22 -9.89 4.58
C PHE A 163 -18.27 -9.39 6.02
N GLU A 164 -19.13 -9.97 6.87
CA GLU A 164 -19.22 -9.58 8.28
C GLU A 164 -17.93 -9.84 9.04
N GLN A 165 -17.23 -10.93 8.73
CA GLN A 165 -15.94 -11.24 9.35
C GLN A 165 -14.86 -10.23 8.89
N MET A 166 -14.84 -9.85 7.60
CA MET A 166 -13.95 -8.80 7.12
C MET A 166 -14.25 -7.44 7.76
N ILE A 167 -15.54 -7.06 7.84
CA ILE A 167 -16.00 -5.81 8.47
C ILE A 167 -15.52 -5.76 9.93
N ALA A 168 -15.67 -6.85 10.69
CA ALA A 168 -15.23 -6.91 12.07
C ALA A 168 -13.72 -6.62 12.20
N ILE A 169 -12.90 -7.20 11.32
CA ILE A 169 -11.45 -6.95 11.29
C ILE A 169 -11.18 -5.47 10.93
N PHE A 170 -11.77 -4.95 9.86
CA PHE A 170 -11.53 -3.57 9.46
C PHE A 170 -11.92 -2.57 10.55
N LEU A 171 -13.03 -2.78 11.24
CA LEU A 171 -13.45 -1.93 12.36
C LEU A 171 -12.51 -2.06 13.57
N GLN A 172 -12.07 -3.27 13.90
CA GLN A 172 -11.06 -3.50 14.95
C GLN A 172 -9.77 -2.71 14.67
N TYR A 173 -9.37 -2.63 13.39
CA TYR A 173 -8.18 -1.90 12.95
C TYR A 173 -8.47 -0.46 12.51
N ARG A 174 -9.65 0.10 12.88
CA ARG A 174 -10.04 1.50 12.70
C ARG A 174 -10.08 1.94 11.24
N ALA A 175 -10.53 1.09 10.32
CA ALA A 175 -10.79 1.52 8.96
C ALA A 175 -11.89 2.57 8.93
N PHE A 176 -11.66 3.66 8.19
CA PHE A 176 -12.66 4.68 7.90
C PHE A 176 -13.47 4.31 6.66
N TYR A 177 -12.79 3.81 5.64
CA TYR A 177 -13.38 3.15 4.47
C TYR A 177 -12.77 1.77 4.28
N ALA A 178 -13.56 0.82 3.77
CA ALA A 178 -13.05 -0.47 3.31
C ALA A 178 -13.93 -1.02 2.18
N MET A 179 -13.28 -1.64 1.20
CA MET A 179 -13.89 -2.18 -0.01
C MET A 179 -13.43 -3.62 -0.23
N ASN A 180 -14.40 -4.52 -0.50
CA ASN A 180 -14.08 -5.88 -0.94
C ASN A 180 -13.56 -5.83 -2.38
N LEU A 181 -12.52 -6.60 -2.66
CA LEU A 181 -11.99 -6.85 -4.00
C LEU A 181 -12.45 -8.23 -4.52
N ASP A 182 -11.92 -8.67 -5.66
CA ASP A 182 -12.22 -10.02 -6.16
C ASP A 182 -11.66 -11.09 -5.22
N GLY A 183 -12.40 -12.19 -5.13
CA GLY A 183 -12.11 -13.28 -4.20
C GLY A 183 -11.90 -14.63 -4.89
N GLY A 184 -12.00 -15.70 -4.10
CA GLY A 184 -11.81 -17.06 -4.59
C GLY A 184 -10.43 -17.27 -5.20
N GLY A 185 -10.37 -17.86 -6.38
CA GLY A 185 -9.10 -18.15 -7.08
C GLY A 185 -8.28 -16.94 -7.52
N SER A 186 -8.86 -15.71 -7.46
CA SER A 186 -8.14 -14.48 -7.79
C SER A 186 -7.25 -13.98 -6.65
N VAL A 187 -7.46 -14.47 -5.42
CA VAL A 187 -6.73 -13.99 -4.23
C VAL A 187 -5.24 -14.28 -4.34
N ARG A 188 -4.46 -13.21 -4.49
CA ARG A 188 -3.00 -13.27 -4.59
C ARG A 188 -2.40 -11.99 -4.05
N LYS A 189 -1.36 -12.14 -3.20
CA LYS A 189 -0.61 -11.02 -2.62
C LYS A 189 0.88 -11.19 -2.86
N LEU A 190 1.52 -10.11 -3.31
CA LEU A 190 2.96 -10.03 -3.47
C LEU A 190 3.55 -8.99 -2.52
N HIS A 191 4.68 -9.33 -1.94
CA HIS A 191 5.62 -8.37 -1.34
C HIS A 191 6.93 -8.42 -2.14
N ASP A 192 7.38 -7.28 -2.66
CA ASP A 192 8.58 -7.14 -3.50
C ASP A 192 8.68 -8.22 -4.58
N GLY A 193 7.56 -8.49 -5.25
CA GLY A 193 7.43 -9.46 -6.35
C GLY A 193 7.33 -10.92 -5.92
N LYS A 194 7.40 -11.24 -4.64
CA LYS A 194 7.25 -12.61 -4.12
C LYS A 194 5.84 -12.84 -3.59
N VAL A 195 5.22 -13.94 -3.98
CA VAL A 195 3.93 -14.36 -3.43
C VAL A 195 4.07 -14.68 -1.93
N VAL A 196 3.25 -14.04 -1.09
CA VAL A 196 3.33 -14.13 0.38
C VAL A 196 2.08 -14.71 1.04
N ASN A 197 1.05 -15.02 0.26
CA ASN A 197 -0.12 -15.79 0.69
C ASN A 197 -0.11 -17.19 0.07
N ASN A 198 -1.18 -17.99 0.27
CA ASN A 198 -1.33 -19.32 -0.32
C ASN A 198 -2.51 -19.34 -1.31
N PRO A 199 -2.32 -18.88 -2.56
CA PRO A 199 -3.38 -18.82 -3.56
C PRO A 199 -3.92 -20.21 -3.88
N SER A 200 -5.24 -20.34 -3.95
CA SER A 200 -5.88 -21.62 -4.36
C SER A 200 -5.74 -21.92 -5.85
N GLU A 201 -5.44 -20.91 -6.66
CA GLU A 201 -5.31 -21.02 -8.12
C GLU A 201 -4.19 -20.12 -8.66
N ASN A 202 -3.65 -20.49 -9.81
CA ASN A 202 -2.78 -19.62 -10.62
C ASN A 202 -3.62 -18.83 -11.62
N ARG A 203 -4.48 -17.95 -11.09
CA ARG A 203 -5.40 -17.16 -11.91
C ARG A 203 -4.76 -15.86 -12.37
N LYS A 204 -4.89 -15.59 -13.67
CA LYS A 204 -4.66 -14.27 -14.24
C LYS A 204 -5.82 -13.36 -13.89
N VAL A 205 -5.56 -12.08 -13.63
CA VAL A 205 -6.56 -11.08 -13.24
C VAL A 205 -6.48 -9.86 -14.14
N ASP A 206 -7.55 -9.05 -14.14
CA ASP A 206 -7.67 -7.87 -15.00
C ASP A 206 -6.94 -6.65 -14.44
N ASN A 207 -6.94 -6.49 -13.14
CA ASN A 207 -6.45 -5.29 -12.48
C ASN A 207 -5.90 -5.63 -11.08
N ALA A 208 -5.18 -4.68 -10.50
CA ALA A 208 -4.53 -4.86 -9.20
C ALA A 208 -4.52 -3.56 -8.38
N PHE A 209 -4.43 -3.71 -7.06
CA PHE A 209 -4.09 -2.64 -6.13
C PHE A 209 -2.62 -2.73 -5.76
N CYS A 210 -1.90 -1.62 -5.90
CA CYS A 210 -0.47 -1.51 -5.71
C CYS A 210 -0.12 -0.44 -4.67
N VAL A 211 0.82 -0.74 -3.79
CA VAL A 211 1.41 0.22 -2.84
C VAL A 211 2.90 0.32 -3.10
N TYR A 212 3.37 1.54 -3.25
CA TYR A 212 4.78 1.90 -3.39
C TYR A 212 5.21 2.56 -2.08
N LEU A 213 6.29 2.07 -1.48
CA LEU A 213 6.79 2.58 -0.22
C LEU A 213 7.89 3.62 -0.46
N LYS A 214 7.97 4.62 0.42
CA LYS A 214 9.09 5.54 0.45
C LYS A 214 10.37 4.78 0.79
N LYS A 215 11.46 5.16 0.16
CA LYS A 215 12.78 4.69 0.60
C LYS A 215 13.02 5.10 2.05
N ASP A 216 13.53 4.19 2.83
CA ASP A 216 13.96 4.46 4.20
C ASP A 216 15.37 5.07 4.16
N PRO A 217 15.56 6.35 4.49
CA PRO A 217 16.88 6.96 4.50
C PRO A 217 17.86 6.25 5.44
N LEU A 218 17.33 5.56 6.44
CA LEU A 218 18.12 4.79 7.39
C LEU A 218 18.32 3.32 6.99
N GLY A 219 17.69 2.88 5.88
CA GLY A 219 17.80 1.51 5.38
C GLY A 219 19.21 1.07 5.03
N MET A 220 20.14 2.02 4.90
CA MET A 220 21.58 1.77 4.70
C MET A 220 22.29 1.33 5.98
N TYR A 221 21.71 1.53 7.18
CA TYR A 221 22.32 1.18 8.44
C TYR A 221 21.81 -0.16 8.97
N GLU A 222 22.73 -1.07 9.34
CA GLU A 222 22.38 -2.38 9.89
C GLU A 222 21.76 -2.29 11.29
N ASP A 223 22.10 -1.23 12.03
CA ASP A 223 21.66 -0.95 13.40
C ASP A 223 20.56 0.11 13.47
N LYS A 224 19.85 0.35 12.38
CA LYS A 224 18.78 1.36 12.33
C LYS A 224 17.66 1.15 13.37
N ASP A 225 17.44 -0.09 13.79
CA ASP A 225 16.43 -0.44 14.78
C ASP A 225 16.89 -0.13 16.23
N GLU A 226 18.18 0.17 16.44
CA GLU A 226 18.74 0.67 17.69
C GLU A 226 18.58 2.20 17.84
N ILE A 227 18.22 2.91 16.77
CA ILE A 227 17.95 4.35 16.81
C ILE A 227 16.66 4.61 17.55
N ALA A 228 16.74 5.29 18.69
CA ALA A 228 15.58 5.61 19.50
C ALA A 228 14.56 6.45 18.71
N ASP A 229 13.25 6.21 18.90
CA ASP A 229 12.17 6.85 18.16
C ASP A 229 12.25 8.37 18.19
N TRP A 230 12.58 8.96 19.35
CA TRP A 230 12.73 10.41 19.49
C TRP A 230 13.86 11.02 18.65
N ALA A 231 14.90 10.23 18.31
CA ALA A 231 16.05 10.68 17.53
C ALA A 231 15.91 10.36 16.03
N ARG A 232 15.01 9.47 15.65
CA ARG A 232 14.89 8.92 14.28
C ARG A 232 14.80 10.01 13.23
N ASN A 233 13.90 10.98 13.38
CA ASN A 233 13.75 12.08 12.42
C ASN A 233 15.02 12.95 12.29
N ALA A 234 15.73 13.17 13.39
CA ALA A 234 16.98 13.92 13.36
C ALA A 234 18.08 13.15 12.64
N VAL A 235 18.19 11.84 12.90
CA VAL A 235 19.16 10.96 12.22
C VAL A 235 18.85 10.86 10.72
N GLU A 236 17.59 10.71 10.34
CA GLU A 236 17.16 10.77 8.92
C GLU A 236 17.62 12.06 8.25
N LEU A 237 17.40 13.20 8.92
CA LEU A 237 17.73 14.50 8.37
C LEU A 237 19.25 14.65 8.15
N VAL A 238 20.04 14.35 9.18
CA VAL A 238 21.50 14.51 9.09
C VAL A 238 22.14 13.51 8.12
N THR A 239 21.56 12.30 7.99
CA THR A 239 21.97 11.30 6.99
C THR A 239 21.63 11.76 5.58
N LYS A 240 20.38 12.20 5.35
CA LYS A 240 19.89 12.68 4.05
C LYS A 240 20.75 13.82 3.49
N TYR A 241 21.16 14.74 4.35
CA TYR A 241 21.99 15.89 3.94
C TYR A 241 23.49 15.61 4.03
N GLY A 242 23.91 14.40 4.41
CA GLY A 242 25.33 14.03 4.53
C GLY A 242 26.06 14.82 5.61
N VAL A 243 25.34 15.31 6.63
CA VAL A 243 25.90 16.01 7.79
C VAL A 243 26.59 15.01 8.72
N MET A 244 25.91 13.90 9.00
CA MET A 244 26.45 12.75 9.70
C MET A 244 26.22 11.49 8.85
N GLN A 245 27.18 10.58 8.91
CA GLN A 245 27.13 9.31 8.20
C GLN A 245 27.53 8.19 9.16
N GLY A 246 27.19 6.96 8.85
CA GLY A 246 27.63 5.79 9.58
C GLY A 246 29.12 5.48 9.37
N ASP A 247 29.54 4.42 10.00
CA ASP A 247 30.90 3.90 9.85
C ASP A 247 31.08 3.08 8.55
N ASN A 248 32.31 2.62 8.29
CA ASN A 248 32.66 1.81 7.12
C ASN A 248 32.06 0.38 7.15
N HIS A 249 31.36 0.03 8.24
CA HIS A 249 30.70 -1.27 8.43
C HIS A 249 29.16 -1.17 8.27
N GLY A 250 28.65 -0.03 7.79
CA GLY A 250 27.22 0.16 7.56
C GLY A 250 26.41 0.37 8.85
N LYS A 251 27.04 0.87 9.92
CA LYS A 251 26.36 1.15 11.19
C LYS A 251 26.37 2.63 11.50
N PHE A 252 25.26 3.15 12.01
CA PHE A 252 25.14 4.52 12.51
C PHE A 252 25.75 4.68 13.90
N ASN A 253 25.74 3.62 14.71
CA ASN A 253 26.20 3.56 16.09
C ASN A 253 25.51 4.60 16.99
N PRO A 254 24.18 4.55 17.15
CA PRO A 254 23.37 5.64 17.73
C PRO A 254 23.69 5.93 19.21
N THR A 255 24.30 4.98 19.93
CA THR A 255 24.65 5.11 21.34
C THR A 255 26.14 5.39 21.57
N LYS A 256 26.95 5.42 20.50
CA LYS A 256 28.39 5.70 20.59
C LYS A 256 28.65 7.16 20.96
N GLN A 257 29.59 7.40 21.84
CA GLN A 257 30.07 8.74 22.19
C GLN A 257 30.75 9.39 20.97
N VAL A 258 30.35 10.61 20.63
CA VAL A 258 30.96 11.40 19.57
C VAL A 258 32.26 12.06 20.07
N THR A 259 33.32 11.98 19.30
CA THR A 259 34.56 12.70 19.58
C THR A 259 34.44 14.15 19.15
N ARG A 260 35.30 15.05 19.72
CA ARG A 260 35.36 16.46 19.28
C ARG A 260 35.70 16.59 17.80
N GLN A 261 36.49 15.68 17.23
CA GLN A 261 36.83 15.66 15.81
C GLN A 261 35.63 15.28 14.96
N GLU A 262 34.88 14.23 15.31
CA GLU A 262 33.66 13.82 14.61
C GLU A 262 32.60 14.92 14.65
N LEU A 263 32.41 15.59 15.80
CA LEU A 263 31.53 16.73 15.93
C LEU A 263 31.96 17.90 15.04
N ALA A 264 33.25 18.24 14.99
CA ALA A 264 33.75 19.30 14.14
C ALA A 264 33.51 19.03 12.65
N VAL A 265 33.67 17.78 12.21
CA VAL A 265 33.37 17.35 10.83
C VAL A 265 31.86 17.49 10.54
N ALA A 266 31.00 17.03 11.43
CA ALA A 266 29.54 17.15 11.25
C ALA A 266 29.10 18.61 11.15
N LEU A 267 29.61 19.50 12.02
CA LEU A 267 29.33 20.95 11.97
C LEU A 267 29.86 21.59 10.69
N SER A 268 31.06 21.21 10.23
CA SER A 268 31.62 21.70 8.96
C SER A 268 30.74 21.30 7.77
N ASN A 269 30.31 20.05 7.71
CA ASN A 269 29.40 19.56 6.69
C ASN A 269 28.07 20.37 6.68
N MET A 270 27.52 20.63 7.86
CA MET A 270 26.29 21.45 7.99
C MET A 270 26.48 22.87 7.45
N ILE A 271 27.58 23.56 7.82
CA ILE A 271 27.89 24.91 7.34
C ILE A 271 28.00 24.91 5.81
N THR A 272 28.73 23.96 5.25
CA THR A 272 28.89 23.84 3.79
C THR A 272 27.56 23.69 3.08
N LYS A 273 26.64 22.85 3.62
CA LYS A 273 25.30 22.65 3.03
C LYS A 273 24.42 23.89 3.10
N ILE A 274 24.47 24.63 4.21
CA ILE A 274 23.74 25.91 4.36
C ILE A 274 24.25 26.91 3.34
N GLN A 275 25.55 27.03 3.17
CA GLN A 275 26.15 27.96 2.21
C GLN A 275 25.76 27.62 0.77
N THR A 276 25.77 26.35 0.38
CA THR A 276 25.38 25.92 -0.97
C THR A 276 23.88 26.08 -1.25
N SER A 277 23.01 25.98 -0.26
CA SER A 277 21.57 26.20 -0.44
C SER A 277 21.14 27.67 -0.41
N ALA A 278 21.98 28.58 0.09
CA ALA A 278 21.71 30.03 0.09
C ALA A 278 22.01 30.69 -1.25
N PHE A 279 22.63 30.00 -2.21
CA PHE A 279 22.99 30.50 -3.53
C PHE A 279 22.23 29.83 -4.68
N MET A 280 21.19 29.04 -4.40
CA MET A 280 20.23 28.54 -5.36
C MET A 280 18.86 29.20 -5.16
#